data_ae13d694a75effa34e8386b28750eb0f
#
_entry.id   ae13d694a75effa34e8386b28750eb0f
#
_cell.length_a   1.000
_cell.length_b   1.000
_cell.length_c   1.000
_cell.angle_alpha   90.00
_cell.angle_beta   90.00
_cell.angle_gamma   90.00
#
_symmetry.space_group_name_H-M   'P 1'
#
loop_
_entity.id
_entity.type
_entity.pdbx_description
1 polymer ?
#
loop_
_entity_poly.entity_id
_entity_poly.type
_entity_poly.pdbx_seq_one_letter_code
_entity_poly.pdbx_strand_id
1 'polypeptide(L)'
;MPSPFPSPGVVQLASDVPTTVIAIVSALIALLAALFTAYAAFQAARAAKTARDAYLADAADRRIRQAQHVHAQISDIDYGVDDVRLTLGIQNTSDGFIFDVDLRNAVGGTEKSVVQVPVFSNKHSLSDTTSVRRAEFDTGTVAVLRFNDYAGIRWERHGSNAPTELAPD
;
A
#
# COMPACT_ATOMS: atom_id res chain seq x y z
N MET A 1 -53.56 69.49 52.95
CA MET A 1 -52.28 69.49 52.24
C MET A 1 -51.53 68.25 52.66
N PRO A 2 -51.33 67.24 51.78
CA PRO A 2 -50.57 66.03 52.12
C PRO A 2 -49.10 66.27 51.84
N SER A 3 -48.23 65.84 52.77
CA SER A 3 -46.79 65.83 52.67
C SER A 3 -46.28 64.87 51.61
N PRO A 4 -45.23 65.18 50.86
CA PRO A 4 -44.62 64.21 49.94
C PRO A 4 -43.80 63.21 50.73
N PHE A 5 -44.05 61.95 50.46
CA PHE A 5 -43.22 60.85 50.94
C PHE A 5 -41.81 60.86 50.29
N PRO A 6 -40.76 60.66 51.07
CA PRO A 6 -39.43 60.50 50.48
C PRO A 6 -39.36 59.22 49.73
N SER A 7 -38.89 59.27 48.46
CA SER A 7 -38.58 58.13 47.66
C SER A 7 -37.47 57.30 48.31
N PRO A 8 -37.58 55.97 48.40
CA PRO A 8 -36.49 55.13 48.88
C PRO A 8 -35.34 55.20 47.87
N GLY A 9 -34.24 55.80 48.30
CA GLY A 9 -32.97 55.68 47.54
C GLY A 9 -32.57 54.19 47.43
N VAL A 10 -32.62 53.70 46.23
CA VAL A 10 -32.12 52.36 45.95
C VAL A 10 -30.60 52.34 46.11
N VAL A 11 -30.14 51.76 47.20
CA VAL A 11 -28.71 51.50 47.41
C VAL A 11 -28.25 50.45 46.41
N GLN A 12 -27.71 50.94 45.31
CA GLN A 12 -27.10 50.08 44.26
C GLN A 12 -25.61 49.90 44.51
N LEU A 13 -25.22 49.34 45.64
CA LEU A 13 -23.83 49.21 46.05
C LEU A 13 -23.51 47.82 46.62
N ALA A 14 -23.84 46.76 45.90
CA ALA A 14 -23.35 45.46 46.33
C ALA A 14 -23.28 44.38 45.24
N SER A 15 -23.35 44.73 43.93
CA SER A 15 -23.39 43.67 42.88
C SER A 15 -22.14 43.53 42.01
N ASP A 16 -21.18 44.48 42.07
CA ASP A 16 -20.10 44.50 41.06
C ASP A 16 -18.94 43.56 41.39
N VAL A 17 -18.60 43.36 42.68
CA VAL A 17 -17.52 42.48 43.08
C VAL A 17 -17.76 40.99 42.79
N PRO A 18 -18.93 40.44 43.11
CA PRO A 18 -19.20 39.03 42.77
C PRO A 18 -19.26 38.78 41.24
N THR A 19 -19.76 39.72 40.47
CA THR A 19 -19.84 39.64 39.01
C THR A 19 -18.46 39.61 38.37
N THR A 20 -17.53 40.42 38.83
CA THR A 20 -16.13 40.49 38.36
C THR A 20 -15.41 39.18 38.67
N VAL A 21 -15.57 38.60 39.87
CA VAL A 21 -14.96 37.34 40.26
C VAL A 21 -15.47 36.18 39.38
N ILE A 22 -16.78 36.12 39.14
CA ILE A 22 -17.39 35.11 38.26
C ILE A 22 -16.83 35.25 36.82
N ALA A 23 -16.69 36.46 36.31
CA ALA A 23 -16.14 36.73 34.98
C ALA A 23 -14.67 36.21 34.85
N ILE A 24 -13.83 36.50 35.85
CA ILE A 24 -12.44 36.05 35.89
C ILE A 24 -12.36 34.50 35.93
N VAL A 25 -13.12 33.87 36.80
CA VAL A 25 -13.15 32.40 36.91
C VAL A 25 -13.63 31.77 35.60
N SER A 26 -14.68 32.32 34.98
CA SER A 26 -15.18 31.85 33.69
C SER A 26 -14.13 31.96 32.56
N ALA A 27 -13.39 33.07 32.53
CA ALA A 27 -12.30 33.30 31.58
C ALA A 27 -11.15 32.28 31.77
N LEU A 28 -10.79 31.99 33.02
CA LEU A 28 -9.77 30.96 33.32
C LEU A 28 -10.21 29.54 32.88
N ILE A 29 -11.46 29.18 33.15
CA ILE A 29 -12.03 27.91 32.71
C ILE A 29 -12.04 27.83 31.18
N ALA A 30 -12.45 28.87 30.49
CA ALA A 30 -12.43 28.92 29.02
C ALA A 30 -11.03 28.81 28.45
N LEU A 31 -10.03 29.45 29.07
CA LEU A 31 -8.62 29.33 28.65
C LEU A 31 -8.10 27.88 28.83
N LEU A 32 -8.37 27.26 29.97
CA LEU A 32 -8.00 25.88 30.23
C LEU A 32 -8.68 24.93 29.23
N ALA A 33 -9.97 25.11 28.97
CA ALA A 33 -10.69 24.32 27.97
C ALA A 33 -10.07 24.46 26.57
N ALA A 34 -9.70 25.68 26.18
CA ALA A 34 -9.03 25.93 24.90
C ALA A 34 -7.67 25.25 24.80
N LEU A 35 -6.86 25.27 25.87
CA LEU A 35 -5.57 24.58 25.93
C LEU A 35 -5.73 23.07 25.84
N PHE A 36 -6.69 22.48 26.55
CA PHE A 36 -7.00 21.06 26.46
C PHE A 36 -7.47 20.66 25.06
N THR A 37 -8.31 21.49 24.43
CA THR A 37 -8.78 21.25 23.07
C THR A 37 -7.63 21.30 22.06
N ALA A 38 -6.75 22.29 22.16
CA ALA A 38 -5.56 22.42 21.33
C ALA A 38 -4.61 21.22 21.50
N TYR A 39 -4.37 20.79 22.74
CA TYR A 39 -3.56 19.61 23.02
C TYR A 39 -4.18 18.32 22.46
N ALA A 40 -5.49 18.13 22.65
CA ALA A 40 -6.20 16.98 22.10
C ALA A 40 -6.14 16.96 20.56
N ALA A 41 -6.33 18.10 19.89
CA ALA A 41 -6.19 18.23 18.45
C ALA A 41 -4.77 17.87 17.96
N PHE A 42 -3.75 18.33 18.68
CA PHE A 42 -2.36 18.00 18.37
C PHE A 42 -2.08 16.49 18.52
N GLN A 43 -2.57 15.85 19.58
CA GLN A 43 -2.44 14.40 19.76
C GLN A 43 -3.20 13.63 18.69
N ALA A 44 -4.40 14.06 18.32
CA ALA A 44 -5.18 13.45 17.24
C ALA A 44 -4.45 13.55 15.89
N ALA A 45 -3.85 14.69 15.57
CA ALA A 45 -3.07 14.88 14.36
C ALA A 45 -1.83 13.94 14.30
N ARG A 46 -1.12 13.80 15.44
CA ARG A 46 -0.01 12.84 15.54
C ARG A 46 -0.46 11.39 15.34
N ALA A 47 -1.53 10.98 16.00
CA ALA A 47 -2.09 9.65 15.88
C ALA A 47 -2.53 9.35 14.44
N ALA A 48 -3.17 10.32 13.76
CA ALA A 48 -3.57 10.19 12.36
C ALA A 48 -2.37 10.00 11.43
N LYS A 49 -1.28 10.77 11.65
CA LYS A 49 -0.04 10.60 10.88
C LYS A 49 0.55 9.21 11.08
N THR A 50 0.71 8.75 12.32
CA THR A 50 1.25 7.41 12.62
C THR A 50 0.39 6.31 12.01
N ALA A 51 -0.94 6.43 12.09
CA ALA A 51 -1.85 5.47 11.48
C ALA A 51 -1.73 5.43 9.95
N ARG A 52 -1.56 6.59 9.30
CA ARG A 52 -1.32 6.67 7.87
C ARG A 52 -0.01 6.01 7.47
N ASP A 53 1.07 6.30 8.18
CA ASP A 53 2.40 5.73 7.89
C ASP A 53 2.38 4.20 8.07
N ALA A 54 1.74 3.70 9.13
CA ALA A 54 1.54 2.26 9.35
C ALA A 54 0.71 1.60 8.23
N TYR A 55 -0.36 2.26 7.77
CA TYR A 55 -1.17 1.77 6.66
C TYR A 55 -0.38 1.67 5.36
N LEU A 56 0.44 2.68 5.04
CA LEU A 56 1.29 2.68 3.85
C LEU A 56 2.35 1.58 3.90
N ALA A 57 2.97 1.36 5.07
CA ALA A 57 3.92 0.28 5.27
C ALA A 57 3.27 -1.10 5.11
N ASP A 58 2.10 -1.35 5.71
CA ASP A 58 1.36 -2.62 5.57
C ASP A 58 0.90 -2.84 4.11
N ALA A 59 0.50 -1.78 3.41
CA ALA A 59 0.16 -1.88 1.99
C ALA A 59 1.37 -2.27 1.14
N ALA A 60 2.55 -1.71 1.40
CA ALA A 60 3.80 -2.07 0.72
C ALA A 60 4.18 -3.54 0.99
N ASP A 61 4.11 -3.97 2.24
CA ASP A 61 4.41 -5.36 2.62
C ASP A 61 3.46 -6.38 1.97
N ARG A 62 2.19 -6.04 1.84
CA ARG A 62 1.22 -6.90 1.14
C ARG A 62 1.55 -7.07 -0.34
N ARG A 63 1.98 -6.00 -1.01
CA ARG A 63 2.38 -6.03 -2.43
C ARG A 63 3.59 -6.93 -2.65
N ILE A 64 4.63 -6.76 -1.83
CA ILE A 64 5.82 -7.60 -1.88
C ILE A 64 5.45 -9.07 -1.65
N ARG A 65 4.63 -9.36 -0.65
CA ARG A 65 4.13 -10.72 -0.40
C ARG A 65 3.35 -11.27 -1.58
N GLN A 66 2.47 -10.48 -2.20
CA GLN A 66 1.76 -10.92 -3.40
C GLN A 66 2.74 -11.29 -4.52
N ALA A 67 3.71 -10.42 -4.82
CA ALA A 67 4.70 -10.66 -5.85
C ALA A 67 5.56 -11.91 -5.56
N GLN A 68 5.90 -12.16 -4.28
CA GLN A 68 6.63 -13.36 -3.86
C GLN A 68 5.88 -14.68 -4.14
N HIS A 69 4.55 -14.65 -4.13
CA HIS A 69 3.69 -15.80 -4.39
C HIS A 69 3.39 -16.04 -5.87
N VAL A 70 3.97 -15.25 -6.77
CA VAL A 70 3.90 -15.47 -8.21
C VAL A 70 5.20 -16.08 -8.68
N HIS A 71 5.14 -17.28 -9.23
CA HIS A 71 6.31 -18.07 -9.61
C HIS A 71 6.33 -18.35 -11.09
N ALA A 72 7.55 -18.36 -11.66
CA ALA A 72 7.83 -18.93 -12.96
C ALA A 72 8.88 -20.02 -12.81
N GLN A 73 8.69 -21.12 -13.51
CA GLN A 73 9.61 -22.24 -13.48
C GLN A 73 9.68 -22.94 -14.84
N ILE A 74 10.81 -23.58 -15.08
CA ILE A 74 10.93 -24.58 -16.14
C ILE A 74 10.50 -25.90 -15.52
N SER A 75 9.39 -26.46 -15.96
CA SER A 75 8.77 -27.64 -15.36
C SER A 75 9.20 -28.94 -16.04
N ASP A 76 9.59 -28.87 -17.32
CA ASP A 76 10.06 -30.03 -18.07
C ASP A 76 11.08 -29.60 -19.13
N ILE A 77 12.04 -30.49 -19.43
CA ILE A 77 13.09 -30.31 -20.42
C ILE A 77 13.21 -31.59 -21.25
N ASP A 78 12.85 -31.50 -22.53
CA ASP A 78 12.97 -32.61 -23.47
C ASP A 78 14.10 -32.35 -24.48
N TYR A 79 15.10 -33.20 -24.52
CA TYR A 79 16.30 -33.05 -25.33
C TYR A 79 16.13 -33.72 -26.70
N GLY A 80 15.92 -32.89 -27.73
CA GLY A 80 16.05 -33.32 -29.12
C GLY A 80 17.50 -33.38 -29.60
N VAL A 81 17.70 -33.70 -30.87
CA VAL A 81 19.05 -33.77 -31.48
C VAL A 81 19.65 -32.36 -31.61
N ASP A 82 18.94 -31.44 -32.20
CA ASP A 82 19.40 -30.08 -32.50
C ASP A 82 18.69 -29.01 -31.64
N ASP A 83 17.59 -29.35 -31.02
CA ASP A 83 16.76 -28.48 -30.19
C ASP A 83 16.49 -29.06 -28.80
N VAL A 84 16.18 -28.19 -27.88
CA VAL A 84 15.68 -28.51 -26.54
C VAL A 84 14.31 -27.92 -26.39
N ARG A 85 13.34 -28.77 -26.07
CA ARG A 85 11.96 -28.32 -25.78
C ARG A 85 11.83 -28.06 -24.29
N LEU A 86 11.37 -26.86 -23.96
CA LEU A 86 11.20 -26.38 -22.59
C LEU A 86 9.72 -26.18 -22.31
N THR A 87 9.22 -26.74 -21.25
CA THR A 87 7.90 -26.41 -20.71
C THR A 87 8.07 -25.40 -19.59
N LEU A 88 7.60 -24.17 -19.85
CA LEU A 88 7.62 -23.09 -18.86
C LEU A 88 6.26 -23.00 -18.20
N GLY A 89 6.25 -22.86 -16.88
CA GLY A 89 5.04 -22.74 -16.09
C GLY A 89 5.00 -21.42 -15.30
N ILE A 90 3.78 -20.88 -15.17
CA ILE A 90 3.46 -19.78 -14.26
C ILE A 90 2.53 -20.33 -13.19
N GLN A 91 2.78 -19.96 -11.95
CA GLN A 91 1.90 -20.28 -10.83
C GLN A 91 1.66 -19.02 -10.00
N ASN A 92 0.41 -18.65 -9.84
CA ASN A 92 -0.01 -17.59 -8.91
C ASN A 92 -0.64 -18.24 -7.68
N THR A 93 0.09 -18.30 -6.58
CA THR A 93 -0.39 -18.81 -5.28
C THR A 93 -0.83 -17.69 -4.34
N SER A 94 -0.78 -16.43 -4.80
CA SER A 94 -1.27 -15.29 -4.02
C SER A 94 -2.78 -15.27 -3.90
N ASP A 95 -3.30 -14.42 -3.03
CA ASP A 95 -4.74 -14.23 -2.86
C ASP A 95 -5.36 -13.24 -3.87
N GLY A 96 -4.54 -12.65 -4.75
CA GLY A 96 -4.95 -11.63 -5.72
C GLY A 96 -4.74 -12.02 -7.17
N PHE A 97 -5.45 -11.32 -8.06
CA PHE A 97 -5.19 -11.35 -9.49
C PHE A 97 -3.89 -10.61 -9.81
N ILE A 98 -3.24 -11.03 -10.89
CA ILE A 98 -2.14 -10.32 -11.52
C ILE A 98 -2.52 -10.01 -12.97
N PHE A 99 -1.92 -8.97 -13.54
CA PHE A 99 -2.30 -8.42 -14.83
C PHE A 99 -1.08 -8.34 -15.75
N ASP A 100 -1.33 -8.28 -17.05
CA ASP A 100 -0.31 -8.11 -18.09
C ASP A 100 0.87 -9.07 -17.93
N VAL A 101 0.54 -10.34 -17.68
CA VAL A 101 1.52 -11.38 -17.41
C VAL A 101 2.23 -11.75 -18.69
N ASP A 102 3.56 -11.63 -18.71
CA ASP A 102 4.43 -11.99 -19.83
C ASP A 102 5.52 -12.94 -19.33
N LEU A 103 5.36 -14.22 -19.69
CA LEU A 103 6.37 -15.24 -19.44
C LEU A 103 7.32 -15.32 -20.61
N ARG A 104 8.60 -15.14 -20.33
CA ARG A 104 9.67 -15.14 -21.32
C ARG A 104 10.68 -16.22 -21.03
N ASN A 105 11.31 -16.68 -22.08
CA ASN A 105 12.52 -17.47 -22.01
C ASN A 105 13.72 -16.59 -22.33
N ALA A 106 14.67 -16.48 -21.41
CA ALA A 106 15.92 -15.76 -21.60
C ALA A 106 17.05 -16.77 -21.86
N VAL A 107 17.68 -16.66 -23.01
CA VAL A 107 18.76 -17.53 -23.48
C VAL A 107 19.87 -16.68 -24.06
N GLY A 108 21.10 -16.79 -23.54
CA GLY A 108 22.25 -16.05 -24.05
C GLY A 108 22.07 -14.53 -24.07
N GLY A 109 21.25 -13.97 -23.15
CA GLY A 109 20.92 -12.55 -23.06
C GLY A 109 19.79 -12.09 -24.00
N THR A 110 19.19 -12.99 -24.78
CA THR A 110 18.03 -12.72 -25.62
C THR A 110 16.76 -13.22 -24.95
N GLU A 111 15.77 -12.37 -24.81
CA GLU A 111 14.47 -12.74 -24.25
C GLU A 111 13.43 -12.96 -25.37
N LYS A 112 12.70 -14.06 -25.29
CA LYS A 112 11.57 -14.35 -26.18
C LYS A 112 10.32 -14.60 -25.35
N SER A 113 9.26 -13.85 -25.65
CA SER A 113 7.96 -14.10 -25.02
C SER A 113 7.40 -15.46 -25.45
N VAL A 114 6.91 -16.22 -24.47
CA VAL A 114 6.34 -17.56 -24.65
C VAL A 114 4.83 -17.50 -24.41
N VAL A 115 4.41 -16.82 -23.32
CA VAL A 115 3.01 -16.69 -22.94
C VAL A 115 2.72 -15.26 -22.54
N GLN A 116 1.62 -14.71 -23.06
CA GLN A 116 1.07 -13.44 -22.64
C GLN A 116 -0.39 -13.61 -22.23
N VAL A 117 -0.71 -13.19 -21.01
CA VAL A 117 -2.07 -13.26 -20.46
C VAL A 117 -2.44 -11.93 -19.85
N PRO A 118 -3.54 -11.29 -20.29
CA PRO A 118 -3.93 -9.98 -19.79
C PRO A 118 -4.35 -10.02 -18.30
N VAL A 119 -4.95 -11.12 -17.86
CA VAL A 119 -5.38 -11.31 -16.46
C VAL A 119 -5.12 -12.75 -16.06
N PHE A 120 -4.46 -12.95 -14.95
CA PHE A 120 -4.17 -14.28 -14.41
C PHE A 120 -4.72 -14.40 -12.98
N SER A 121 -5.61 -15.36 -12.80
CA SER A 121 -6.35 -15.50 -11.53
C SER A 121 -5.47 -16.03 -10.41
N ASN A 122 -5.93 -15.80 -9.19
CA ASN A 122 -5.33 -16.37 -7.98
C ASN A 122 -5.47 -17.92 -7.97
N LYS A 123 -4.52 -18.57 -7.33
CA LYS A 123 -4.48 -20.05 -7.18
C LYS A 123 -4.57 -20.81 -8.51
N HIS A 124 -4.06 -20.21 -9.57
CA HIS A 124 -4.06 -20.76 -10.91
C HIS A 124 -2.63 -21.08 -11.38
N SER A 125 -2.52 -22.04 -12.31
CA SER A 125 -1.28 -22.37 -13.00
C SER A 125 -1.53 -22.46 -14.49
N LEU A 126 -0.55 -22.05 -15.28
CA LEU A 126 -0.53 -22.17 -16.73
C LEU A 126 0.85 -22.63 -17.15
N SER A 127 0.93 -23.51 -18.15
CA SER A 127 2.20 -23.89 -18.75
C SER A 127 2.10 -23.85 -20.27
N ASP A 128 3.22 -23.55 -20.91
CA ASP A 128 3.37 -23.58 -22.36
C ASP A 128 4.78 -24.09 -22.72
N THR A 129 4.92 -24.54 -23.96
CA THR A 129 6.14 -25.18 -24.44
C THR A 129 6.80 -24.33 -25.52
N THR A 130 8.10 -24.13 -25.40
CA THR A 130 8.93 -23.44 -26.39
C THR A 130 10.13 -24.32 -26.76
N SER A 131 10.68 -24.12 -27.96
CA SER A 131 11.91 -24.81 -28.40
C SER A 131 13.05 -23.79 -28.49
N VAL A 132 14.22 -24.22 -28.06
CA VAL A 132 15.47 -23.47 -28.07
C VAL A 132 16.54 -24.31 -28.71
N ARG A 133 17.44 -23.74 -29.51
CA ARG A 133 18.57 -24.46 -30.06
C ARG A 133 19.46 -24.99 -28.93
N ARG A 134 19.93 -26.22 -29.06
CA ARG A 134 20.73 -26.90 -28.04
C ARG A 134 21.97 -26.07 -27.65
N ALA A 135 22.67 -25.51 -28.64
CA ALA A 135 23.85 -24.69 -28.42
C ALA A 135 23.56 -23.40 -27.63
N GLU A 136 22.34 -22.85 -27.75
CA GLU A 136 21.89 -21.68 -26.99
C GLU A 136 21.47 -22.09 -25.57
N PHE A 137 20.81 -23.25 -25.41
CA PHE A 137 20.43 -23.79 -24.12
C PHE A 137 21.62 -24.01 -23.19
N ASP A 138 22.73 -24.55 -23.73
CA ASP A 138 23.96 -24.83 -22.98
C ASP A 138 24.64 -23.56 -22.42
N THR A 139 24.31 -22.37 -22.92
CA THR A 139 24.80 -21.09 -22.40
C THR A 139 24.05 -20.58 -21.16
N GLY A 140 23.00 -21.26 -20.78
CA GLY A 140 22.13 -20.93 -19.65
C GLY A 140 20.78 -20.40 -20.11
N THR A 141 19.74 -20.97 -19.52
CA THR A 141 18.33 -20.62 -19.80
C THR A 141 17.61 -20.31 -18.52
N VAL A 142 16.90 -19.20 -18.50
CA VAL A 142 16.13 -18.73 -17.33
C VAL A 142 14.72 -18.33 -17.76
N ALA A 143 13.74 -18.75 -17.00
CA ALA A 143 12.38 -18.23 -17.12
C ALA A 143 12.32 -16.82 -16.52
N VAL A 144 11.88 -15.84 -17.29
CA VAL A 144 11.66 -14.46 -16.84
C VAL A 144 10.17 -14.20 -16.85
N LEU A 145 9.65 -13.73 -15.74
CA LEU A 145 8.23 -13.40 -15.57
C LEU A 145 8.08 -11.92 -15.27
N ARG A 146 7.28 -11.24 -16.10
CA ARG A 146 6.84 -9.86 -15.87
C ARG A 146 5.36 -9.83 -15.64
N PHE A 147 4.90 -9.04 -14.67
CA PHE A 147 3.49 -8.89 -14.37
C PHE A 147 3.23 -7.58 -13.60
N ASN A 148 1.98 -7.15 -13.62
CA ASN A 148 1.50 -6.07 -12.79
C ASN A 148 0.69 -6.66 -11.62
N ASP A 149 0.88 -6.12 -10.42
CA ASP A 149 0.02 -6.44 -9.28
C ASP A 149 -1.32 -5.68 -9.36
N TYR A 150 -2.22 -5.92 -8.41
CA TYR A 150 -3.51 -5.24 -8.33
C TYR A 150 -3.41 -3.71 -8.13
N ALA A 151 -2.26 -3.20 -7.70
CA ALA A 151 -2.00 -1.76 -7.53
C ALA A 151 -1.36 -1.14 -8.79
N GLY A 152 -1.13 -1.92 -9.85
CA GLY A 152 -0.50 -1.50 -11.08
C GLY A 152 1.03 -1.39 -11.00
N ILE A 153 1.65 -1.94 -9.95
CA ILE A 153 3.10 -2.00 -9.84
C ILE A 153 3.62 -3.14 -10.69
N ARG A 154 4.63 -2.83 -11.50
CA ARG A 154 5.27 -3.78 -12.41
C ARG A 154 6.40 -4.52 -11.72
N TRP A 155 6.36 -5.84 -11.82
CA TRP A 155 7.32 -6.75 -11.23
C TRP A 155 8.03 -7.57 -12.29
N GLU A 156 9.30 -7.90 -12.01
CA GLU A 156 10.09 -8.84 -12.81
C GLU A 156 10.70 -9.89 -11.89
N ARG A 157 10.68 -11.15 -12.35
CA ARG A 157 11.27 -12.26 -11.64
C ARG A 157 12.07 -13.14 -12.58
N HIS A 158 13.30 -13.47 -12.22
CA HIS A 158 14.19 -14.37 -12.94
C HIS A 158 14.27 -15.73 -12.22
N GLY A 159 13.67 -16.75 -12.80
CA GLY A 159 13.62 -18.10 -12.21
C GLY A 159 13.06 -18.11 -10.80
N SER A 160 13.82 -18.65 -9.85
CA SER A 160 13.47 -18.74 -8.43
C SER A 160 13.87 -17.52 -7.59
N ASN A 161 14.51 -16.50 -8.21
CA ASN A 161 14.94 -15.30 -7.48
C ASN A 161 13.75 -14.51 -6.90
N ALA A 162 14.02 -13.65 -5.93
CA ALA A 162 13.02 -12.73 -5.43
C ALA A 162 12.54 -11.79 -6.56
N PRO A 163 11.25 -11.43 -6.60
CA PRO A 163 10.75 -10.46 -7.55
C PRO A 163 11.34 -9.07 -7.29
N THR A 164 11.61 -8.35 -8.36
CA THR A 164 12.13 -6.98 -8.35
C THR A 164 11.09 -6.04 -8.93
N GLU A 165 10.83 -4.93 -8.26
CA GLU A 165 9.97 -3.87 -8.77
C GLU A 165 10.67 -3.15 -9.93
N LEU A 166 9.96 -3.01 -11.04
CA LEU A 166 10.43 -2.25 -12.20
C LEU A 166 9.99 -0.79 -12.07
N ALA A 167 10.87 0.14 -12.49
CA ALA A 167 10.51 1.54 -12.55
C ALA A 167 9.30 1.74 -13.50
N PRO A 168 8.40 2.68 -13.21
CA PRO A 168 7.35 3.06 -14.14
C PRO A 168 7.97 3.59 -15.44
N ASP A 169 7.39 3.20 -16.57
CA ASP A 169 7.79 3.67 -17.91
C ASP A 169 7.51 5.15 -18.10
#